data_6cac7bdb384d807dc0ac0d137cfd5ac3
#
_entry.id   6cac7bdb384d807dc0ac0d137cfd5ac3
#
_cell.length_a   1.000
_cell.length_b   1.000
_cell.length_c   1.000
_cell.angle_alpha   90.00
_cell.angle_beta   90.00
_cell.angle_gamma   90.00
#
_symmetry.space_group_name_H-M   'P 1'
#
loop_
_entity.id
_entity.type
_entity.pdbx_description
1 polymer ?
#
loop_
_entity_poly.entity_id
_entity_poly.type
_entity_poly.pdbx_seq_one_letter_code
_entity_poly.pdbx_strand_id
1 'polypeptide(L)'
;LKFKAPGSLSPLHGIPILLKDNIATKDKLNTTAGSFALLGSVVPRDAGVVTKLRKAGAIMLGKATLSEWCHFRTCESPNGWSAIGGQGKMSVIVLEY
;
A
#
# COMPACT_ATOMS: atom_id res chain seq x y z
N LEU A 1 16.03 6.62 -15.14
CA LEU A 1 15.28 5.55 -15.82
C LEU A 1 16.24 4.90 -16.83
N LYS A 2 16.72 3.67 -16.55
CA LYS A 2 17.48 2.90 -17.53
C LYS A 2 16.45 2.32 -18.51
N PHE A 3 16.47 2.77 -19.73
CA PHE A 3 15.69 2.15 -20.81
C PHE A 3 16.18 0.70 -21.00
N LYS A 4 15.33 -0.26 -20.66
CA LYS A 4 15.57 -1.65 -21.02
C LYS A 4 14.99 -1.93 -22.39
N ALA A 5 15.63 -2.82 -23.15
CA ALA A 5 15.16 -3.21 -24.47
C ALA A 5 13.71 -3.76 -24.41
N PRO A 6 12.87 -3.51 -25.43
CA PRO A 6 11.56 -4.13 -25.55
C PRO A 6 11.67 -5.66 -25.43
N GLY A 7 10.81 -6.29 -24.61
CA GLY A 7 10.83 -7.72 -24.31
C GLY A 7 11.63 -8.13 -23.07
N SER A 8 12.46 -7.23 -22.47
CA SER A 8 13.20 -7.48 -21.24
C SER A 8 12.50 -6.93 -19.97
N LEU A 9 11.34 -6.32 -20.14
CA LEU A 9 10.59 -5.72 -19.02
C LEU A 9 9.67 -6.75 -18.38
N SER A 10 9.57 -6.68 -17.05
CA SER A 10 8.57 -7.45 -16.31
C SER A 10 7.14 -7.07 -16.74
N PRO A 11 6.17 -7.99 -16.70
CA PRO A 11 4.75 -7.67 -16.90
C PRO A 11 4.21 -6.60 -15.96
N LEU A 12 4.86 -6.39 -14.80
CA LEU A 12 4.48 -5.36 -13.82
C LEU A 12 5.19 -4.02 -14.05
N HIS A 13 6.05 -3.91 -15.06
CA HIS A 13 6.79 -2.68 -15.31
C HIS A 13 5.86 -1.53 -15.70
N GLY A 14 5.95 -0.44 -14.94
CA GLY A 14 5.11 0.75 -15.15
C GLY A 14 3.69 0.64 -14.59
N ILE A 15 3.31 -0.51 -14.01
CA ILE A 15 1.98 -0.68 -13.43
C ILE A 15 1.91 0.07 -12.09
N PRO A 16 0.96 1.03 -11.95
CA PRO A 16 0.72 1.71 -10.68
C PRO A 16 0.01 0.77 -9.70
N ILE A 17 0.52 0.71 -8.47
CA ILE A 17 -0.06 -0.12 -7.41
C ILE A 17 -0.22 0.66 -6.10
N LEU A 18 -1.22 0.27 -5.33
CA LEU A 18 -1.41 0.67 -3.94
C LEU A 18 -1.00 -0.48 -3.02
N LEU A 19 -0.30 -0.17 -1.95
CA LEU A 19 0.07 -1.13 -0.93
C LEU A 19 -0.75 -0.90 0.34
N LYS A 20 -1.17 -1.97 0.97
CA LYS A 20 -1.87 -1.88 2.25
C LYS A 20 -0.94 -1.25 3.30
N ASP A 21 -1.48 -0.41 4.18
CA ASP A 21 -0.69 0.40 5.12
C ASP A 21 -0.03 -0.38 6.26
N ASN A 22 -0.12 -1.70 6.26
CA ASN A 22 0.66 -2.59 7.11
C ASN A 22 1.84 -3.26 6.39
N ILE A 23 2.05 -2.97 5.10
CA ILE A 23 3.19 -3.46 4.33
C ILE A 23 4.29 -2.41 4.38
N ALA A 24 5.43 -2.76 4.97
CA ALA A 24 6.53 -1.84 5.18
C ALA A 24 7.12 -1.33 3.85
N THR A 25 7.15 0.00 3.71
CA THR A 25 7.82 0.69 2.62
C THR A 25 8.82 1.71 3.18
N LYS A 26 10.09 1.55 2.86
CA LYS A 26 11.13 2.51 3.25
C LYS A 26 11.21 3.64 2.22
N ASP A 27 10.29 4.57 2.31
CA ASP A 27 10.21 5.75 1.47
C ASP A 27 9.56 6.92 2.24
N LYS A 28 8.99 7.90 1.54
CA LYS A 28 8.33 9.05 2.16
C LYS A 28 6.97 8.72 2.78
N LEU A 29 6.41 7.54 2.48
CA LEU A 29 5.12 7.10 2.99
C LEU A 29 5.31 6.30 4.27
N ASN A 30 4.59 6.68 5.31
CA ASN A 30 4.59 5.95 6.58
C ASN A 30 3.92 4.58 6.45
N THR A 31 4.28 3.68 7.34
CA THR A 31 3.60 2.40 7.53
C THR A 31 3.01 2.40 8.93
N THR A 32 1.70 2.60 9.05
CA THR A 32 1.05 2.90 10.33
C THR A 32 0.09 1.84 10.81
N ALA A 33 -0.28 0.88 9.95
CA ALA A 33 -1.36 -0.08 10.24
C ALA A 33 -2.67 0.62 10.67
N GLY A 34 -2.89 1.85 10.23
CA GLY A 34 -4.05 2.68 10.57
C GLY A 34 -4.02 3.29 11.97
N SER A 35 -2.93 3.15 12.72
CA SER A 35 -2.84 3.60 14.11
C SER A 35 -1.98 4.84 14.27
N PHE A 36 -2.46 5.83 15.01
CA PHE A 36 -1.69 7.02 15.41
C PHE A 36 -0.43 6.68 16.22
N ALA A 37 -0.39 5.52 16.88
CA ALA A 37 0.79 5.09 17.62
C ALA A 37 2.03 4.90 16.72
N LEU A 38 1.83 4.63 15.42
CA LEU A 38 2.89 4.45 14.45
C LEU A 38 3.03 5.64 13.49
N LEU A 39 2.29 6.72 13.72
CA LEU A 39 2.41 7.91 12.89
C LEU A 39 3.82 8.50 13.01
N GLY A 40 4.46 8.73 11.86
CA GLY A 40 5.84 9.22 11.80
C GLY A 40 6.90 8.15 12.03
N SER A 41 6.52 6.90 12.28
CA SER A 41 7.50 5.80 12.40
C SER A 41 8.21 5.55 11.06
N VAL A 42 9.52 5.29 11.13
CA VAL A 42 10.34 4.98 9.96
C VAL A 42 10.73 3.51 10.01
N VAL A 43 10.29 2.76 9.02
CA VAL A 43 10.67 1.34 8.90
C VAL A 43 12.13 1.19 8.45
N PRO A 44 12.87 0.20 8.96
CA PRO A 44 14.29 0.04 8.64
C PRO A 44 14.53 -0.41 7.19
N ARG A 45 13.56 -1.09 6.58
CA ARG A 45 13.67 -1.64 5.22
C ARG A 45 12.29 -1.86 4.59
N ASP A 46 12.27 -2.02 3.28
CA ASP A 46 11.10 -2.51 2.54
C ASP A 46 10.76 -3.95 2.96
N ALA A 47 9.47 -4.27 2.97
CA ALA A 47 9.02 -5.66 3.01
C ALA A 47 9.52 -6.42 1.77
N GLY A 48 9.73 -7.72 1.89
CA GLY A 48 10.26 -8.54 0.80
C GLY A 48 9.42 -8.45 -0.48
N VAL A 49 8.09 -8.39 -0.37
CA VAL A 49 7.19 -8.18 -1.51
C VAL A 49 7.43 -6.83 -2.18
N VAL A 50 7.65 -5.76 -1.42
CA VAL A 50 7.92 -4.41 -1.94
C VAL A 50 9.23 -4.39 -2.73
N THR A 51 10.27 -5.03 -2.19
CA THR A 51 11.55 -5.16 -2.89
C THR A 51 11.39 -5.87 -4.24
N LYS A 52 10.59 -6.93 -4.30
CA LYS A 52 10.29 -7.67 -5.54
C LYS A 52 9.51 -6.80 -6.53
N LEU A 53 8.49 -6.09 -6.07
CA LEU A 53 7.68 -5.20 -6.90
C LEU A 53 8.50 -4.05 -7.49
N ARG A 54 9.37 -3.42 -6.68
CA ARG A 54 10.28 -2.37 -7.18
C ARG A 54 11.25 -2.92 -8.23
N LYS A 55 11.81 -4.11 -8.02
CA LYS A 55 12.67 -4.78 -9.01
C LYS A 55 11.93 -5.10 -10.31
N ALA A 56 10.65 -5.44 -10.22
CA ALA A 56 9.79 -5.66 -11.37
C ALA A 56 9.39 -4.36 -12.10
N GLY A 57 9.69 -3.19 -11.53
CA GLY A 57 9.40 -1.89 -12.14
C GLY A 57 7.99 -1.37 -11.88
N ALA A 58 7.26 -1.94 -10.91
CA ALA A 58 5.97 -1.42 -10.49
C ALA A 58 6.12 -0.02 -9.83
N ILE A 59 5.10 0.81 -9.98
CA ILE A 59 5.07 2.18 -9.44
C ILE A 59 4.24 2.19 -8.16
N MET A 60 4.88 2.45 -7.01
CA MET A 60 4.19 2.59 -5.73
C MET A 60 3.47 3.94 -5.69
N LEU A 61 2.14 3.98 -5.85
CA LEU A 61 1.37 5.21 -5.81
C LEU A 61 1.09 5.69 -4.39
N GLY A 62 0.91 4.77 -3.45
CA GLY A 62 0.52 5.13 -2.10
C GLY A 62 0.23 3.94 -1.22
N LYS A 63 -0.33 4.25 -0.05
CA LYS A 63 -0.75 3.27 0.96
C LYS A 63 -2.27 3.25 1.05
N ALA A 64 -2.85 2.07 0.87
CA ALA A 64 -4.27 1.86 1.06
C ALA A 64 -4.62 1.71 2.53
N THR A 65 -5.69 2.36 2.97
CA THR A 65 -6.21 2.22 4.34
C THR A 65 -6.68 0.78 4.61
N LEU A 66 -6.82 0.46 5.88
CA LEU A 66 -7.17 -0.89 6.33
C LEU A 66 -7.99 -0.79 7.63
N SER A 67 -8.56 -1.90 8.08
CA SER A 67 -9.06 -2.02 9.44
C SER A 67 -7.88 -1.83 10.40
N GLU A 68 -8.00 -0.96 11.40
CA GLU A 68 -6.91 -0.64 12.32
C GLU A 68 -6.28 -1.91 12.90
N TRP A 69 -4.95 -2.03 12.82
CA TRP A 69 -4.18 -3.22 13.20
C TRP A 69 -4.69 -4.53 12.57
N CYS A 70 -5.39 -4.48 11.42
CA CYS A 70 -6.01 -5.65 10.79
C CYS A 70 -6.88 -6.47 11.76
N HIS A 71 -7.63 -5.80 12.64
CA HIS A 71 -8.44 -6.39 13.73
C HIS A 71 -7.64 -7.11 14.83
N PHE A 72 -6.33 -6.95 14.89
CA PHE A 72 -5.51 -7.60 15.93
C PHE A 72 -5.94 -7.21 17.35
N ARG A 73 -6.38 -5.95 17.56
CA ARG A 73 -6.77 -5.43 18.87
C ARG A 73 -8.22 -5.70 19.22
N THR A 74 -9.10 -5.77 18.25
CA THR A 74 -10.53 -6.02 18.44
C THR A 74 -11.19 -6.50 17.17
N CYS A 75 -12.07 -7.46 17.28
CA CYS A 75 -12.93 -7.91 16.17
C CYS A 75 -14.22 -7.09 16.04
N GLU A 76 -14.49 -6.17 16.97
CA GLU A 76 -15.73 -5.40 17.02
C GLU A 76 -15.65 -4.08 16.23
N SER A 77 -14.45 -3.66 15.81
CA SER A 77 -14.32 -2.46 14.98
C SER A 77 -14.89 -2.68 13.58
N PRO A 78 -15.44 -1.64 12.94
CA PRO A 78 -15.94 -1.76 11.56
C PRO A 78 -14.85 -2.19 10.58
N ASN A 79 -15.20 -3.08 9.66
CA ASN A 79 -14.29 -3.49 8.59
C ASN A 79 -13.86 -2.29 7.75
N GLY A 80 -12.57 -2.18 7.48
CA GLY A 80 -11.99 -1.11 6.68
C GLY A 80 -11.89 0.24 7.37
N TRP A 81 -12.21 0.33 8.67
CA TRP A 81 -12.06 1.57 9.43
C TRP A 81 -10.73 1.62 10.18
N SER A 82 -10.13 2.80 10.18
CA SER A 82 -8.97 3.09 11.02
C SER A 82 -9.00 4.53 11.53
N ALA A 83 -8.30 4.79 12.63
CA ALA A 83 -8.21 6.13 13.22
C ALA A 83 -7.54 7.14 12.26
N ILE A 84 -6.55 6.70 11.48
CA ILE A 84 -5.85 7.56 10.51
C ILE A 84 -6.62 7.71 9.20
N GLY A 85 -7.10 6.59 8.64
CA GLY A 85 -7.68 6.58 7.29
C GLY A 85 -9.20 6.74 7.25
N GLY A 86 -9.88 6.72 8.40
CA GLY A 86 -11.34 6.67 8.45
C GLY A 86 -11.89 5.39 7.81
N GLN A 87 -13.09 5.46 7.25
CA GLN A 87 -13.72 4.33 6.58
C GLN A 87 -13.18 4.18 5.15
N GLY A 88 -12.50 3.10 4.89
CA GLY A 88 -12.06 2.71 3.54
C GLY A 88 -13.25 2.46 2.63
N LYS A 89 -13.20 2.99 1.42
CA LYS A 89 -14.23 2.83 0.39
C LYS A 89 -13.59 2.31 -0.89
N MET A 90 -14.30 1.43 -1.57
CA MET A 90 -13.94 1.02 -2.92
C MET A 90 -14.52 2.03 -3.92
N SER A 91 -13.69 2.53 -4.84
CA SER A 91 -14.20 3.33 -5.96
C SER A 91 -14.83 2.38 -6.97
N VAL A 92 -16.15 2.44 -7.11
CA VAL A 92 -16.88 1.75 -8.17
C VAL A 92 -17.21 2.79 -9.22
N ILE A 93 -16.68 2.63 -10.43
CA ILE A 93 -17.11 3.41 -11.59
C ILE A 93 -18.37 2.72 -12.12
N VAL A 94 -19.53 3.29 -11.84
CA VAL A 94 -20.78 2.88 -12.49
C VAL A 94 -20.81 3.57 -13.83
N LEU A 95 -20.59 2.84 -14.91
CA LEU A 95 -20.90 3.32 -16.25
C LEU A 95 -22.40 3.13 -16.45
N GLU A 96 -23.15 4.20 -16.28
CA GLU A 96 -24.55 4.25 -16.76
C GLU A 96 -24.49 4.38 -18.29
N TYR A 97 -25.06 3.41 -18.99
CA TYR A 97 -25.31 3.44 -20.43
C TYR A 97 -26.67 4.06 -20.72
#